data_56792b81fb439d132ba3b6b2b3128004
#
_entry.id   56792b81fb439d132ba3b6b2b3128004
#
_cell.length_a   1.000
_cell.length_b   1.000
_cell.length_c   1.000
_cell.angle_alpha   90.00
_cell.angle_beta   90.00
_cell.angle_gamma   90.00
#
_symmetry.space_group_name_H-M   'P 1'
#
loop_
_entity.id
_entity.type
_entity.pdbx_description
1 polymer ?
#
loop_
_entity_poly.entity_id
_entity_poly.type
_entity_poly.pdbx_seq_one_letter_code
_entity_poly.pdbx_strand_id
1 'polypeptide(L)'
;MPPQGRVYKSKIVSDSHRVMVNILENCMPFFEGHDPTWSYGKYNLFGLTSPTRVFYDLFTELRGFVYDYQSNDVWMQSWVNYHMPDEVLKWHNHDWDYHGYISVRPHNTVTVFEDREIKNEIGNVYIGPGNRYHEVKVVEEYDTPRITIGFDLTMTPSTASSNIGLIPFPR
;
A
#
# COMPACT_ATOMS: atom_id res chain seq x y z
N MET A 1 -23.65 9.00 -2.70
CA MET A 1 -22.69 8.62 -1.65
C MET A 1 -21.32 8.46 -2.30
N PRO A 2 -20.24 8.94 -1.72
CA PRO A 2 -18.93 8.62 -2.24
C PRO A 2 -18.78 7.09 -2.26
N PRO A 3 -18.09 6.51 -3.25
CA PRO A 3 -17.93 5.08 -3.34
C PRO A 3 -17.25 4.55 -2.07
N GLN A 4 -17.88 3.59 -1.41
CA GLN A 4 -17.22 2.89 -0.31
C GLN A 4 -16.01 2.15 -0.85
N GLY A 5 -14.89 2.15 -0.11
CA GLY A 5 -13.72 1.38 -0.51
C GLY A 5 -14.03 -0.10 -0.65
N ARG A 6 -13.31 -0.78 -1.53
CA ARG A 6 -13.41 -2.21 -1.80
C ARG A 6 -12.18 -2.95 -1.30
N VAL A 7 -12.36 -4.23 -1.00
CA VAL A 7 -11.28 -5.16 -0.71
C VAL A 7 -11.25 -6.20 -1.83
N TYR A 8 -10.08 -6.35 -2.43
CA TYR A 8 -9.76 -7.38 -3.42
C TYR A 8 -8.84 -8.42 -2.81
N LYS A 9 -8.67 -9.54 -3.48
CA LYS A 9 -7.73 -10.59 -3.08
C LYS A 9 -6.67 -10.77 -4.16
N SER A 10 -5.43 -10.40 -3.85
CA SER A 10 -4.28 -10.64 -4.72
C SER A 10 -3.88 -12.10 -4.70
N LYS A 11 -3.90 -12.74 -5.86
CA LYS A 11 -3.34 -14.08 -6.02
C LYS A 11 -1.83 -14.05 -5.97
N ILE A 12 -1.20 -13.04 -6.55
CA ILE A 12 0.26 -12.88 -6.57
C ILE A 12 0.82 -12.80 -5.14
N VAL A 13 0.22 -11.95 -4.30
CA VAL A 13 0.65 -11.84 -2.89
C VAL A 13 0.37 -13.13 -2.14
N SER A 14 -0.82 -13.73 -2.30
CA SER A 14 -1.19 -14.96 -1.61
C SER A 14 -0.21 -16.10 -1.89
N ASP A 15 0.23 -16.23 -3.15
CA ASP A 15 1.16 -17.29 -3.57
C ASP A 15 2.63 -16.97 -3.27
N SER A 16 3.02 -15.68 -3.20
CA SER A 16 4.42 -15.26 -3.22
C SER A 16 4.83 -14.32 -2.08
N HIS A 17 4.00 -14.11 -1.05
CA HIS A 17 4.27 -13.15 0.04
C HIS A 17 5.64 -13.36 0.71
N ARG A 18 6.11 -14.61 0.88
CA ARG A 18 7.42 -14.91 1.48
C ARG A 18 8.59 -14.38 0.63
N VAL A 19 8.48 -14.52 -0.69
CA VAL A 19 9.47 -13.99 -1.62
C VAL A 19 9.44 -12.46 -1.60
N MET A 20 8.24 -11.86 -1.56
CA MET A 20 8.10 -10.41 -1.45
C MET A 20 8.69 -9.86 -0.17
N VAL A 21 8.41 -10.51 0.98
CA VAL A 21 9.03 -10.15 2.27
C VAL A 21 10.56 -10.14 2.16
N ASN A 22 11.14 -11.21 1.62
CA ASN A 22 12.58 -11.32 1.46
C ASN A 22 13.16 -10.18 0.58
N ILE A 23 12.50 -9.87 -0.54
CA ILE A 23 12.94 -8.77 -1.43
C ILE A 23 12.86 -7.44 -0.68
N LEU A 24 11.75 -7.15 0.00
CA LEU A 24 11.56 -5.90 0.72
C LEU A 24 12.58 -5.73 1.86
N GLU A 25 12.82 -6.78 2.64
CA GLU A 25 13.82 -6.76 3.72
C GLU A 25 15.25 -6.56 3.17
N ASN A 26 15.57 -7.11 2.00
CA ASN A 26 16.86 -6.86 1.34
C ASN A 26 16.97 -5.46 0.70
N CYS A 27 15.86 -4.82 0.39
CA CYS A 27 15.86 -3.42 -0.09
C CYS A 27 16.03 -2.40 1.05
N MET A 28 15.79 -2.79 2.30
CA MET A 28 15.83 -1.90 3.47
C MET A 28 17.10 -1.05 3.58
N PRO A 29 18.32 -1.59 3.33
CA PRO A 29 19.55 -0.79 3.43
C PRO A 29 19.66 0.33 2.40
N PHE A 30 18.86 0.31 1.34
CA PHE A 30 18.86 1.34 0.29
C PHE A 30 17.96 2.53 0.63
N PHE A 31 17.12 2.42 1.67
CA PHE A 31 16.27 3.50 2.14
C PHE A 31 16.95 4.22 3.28
N GLU A 32 16.99 5.56 3.21
CA GLU A 32 17.62 6.37 4.23
C GLU A 32 16.91 6.26 5.59
N GLY A 33 17.69 5.92 6.60
CA GLY A 33 17.24 5.85 7.99
C GLY A 33 16.37 4.61 8.27
N HIS A 34 16.04 4.44 9.54
CA HIS A 34 15.15 3.38 10.02
C HIS A 34 13.72 3.90 10.15
N ASP A 35 13.26 4.67 9.15
CA ASP A 35 11.87 5.11 9.11
C ASP A 35 10.97 3.89 8.84
N PRO A 36 10.05 3.56 9.76
CA PRO A 36 9.15 2.43 9.57
C PRO A 36 8.19 2.58 8.38
N THR A 37 8.11 3.79 7.81
CA THR A 37 7.37 4.04 6.57
C THR A 37 8.33 4.42 5.45
N TRP A 38 8.92 3.40 4.82
CA TRP A 38 9.94 3.62 3.81
C TRP A 38 9.41 4.25 2.54
N SER A 39 10.26 5.03 1.93
CA SER A 39 10.04 5.63 0.62
C SER A 39 8.84 6.58 0.51
N TYR A 40 8.09 6.82 1.56
CA TYR A 40 6.99 7.78 1.49
C TYR A 40 7.49 9.15 1.03
N GLY A 41 6.94 9.62 -0.10
CA GLY A 41 7.29 10.92 -0.69
C GLY A 41 8.67 11.01 -1.35
N LYS A 42 9.55 10.01 -1.22
CA LYS A 42 10.91 10.04 -1.76
C LYS A 42 11.08 9.14 -2.99
N TYR A 43 10.62 7.91 -2.88
CA TYR A 43 10.78 6.89 -3.92
C TYR A 43 9.43 6.24 -4.20
N ASN A 44 9.27 5.68 -5.38
CA ASN A 44 8.13 4.82 -5.68
C ASN A 44 8.56 3.36 -5.52
N LEU A 45 7.89 2.61 -4.65
CA LEU A 45 8.26 1.22 -4.38
C LEU A 45 8.20 0.36 -5.64
N PHE A 46 7.15 0.48 -6.43
CA PHE A 46 7.05 -0.28 -7.68
C PHE A 46 8.08 0.17 -8.72
N GLY A 47 8.46 1.45 -8.72
CA GLY A 47 9.57 1.95 -9.55
C GLY A 47 10.90 1.27 -9.23
N LEU A 48 11.13 0.91 -7.96
CA LEU A 48 12.35 0.24 -7.51
C LEU A 48 12.29 -1.29 -7.65
N THR A 49 11.12 -1.88 -7.48
CA THR A 49 10.96 -3.34 -7.34
C THR A 49 10.42 -4.04 -8.59
N SER A 50 9.76 -3.32 -9.51
CA SER A 50 9.20 -3.89 -10.74
C SER A 50 10.20 -4.59 -11.68
N PRO A 51 11.53 -4.34 -11.61
CA PRO A 51 12.49 -5.20 -12.30
C PRO A 51 12.43 -6.67 -11.84
N THR A 52 11.95 -6.95 -10.64
CA THR A 52 11.68 -8.32 -10.17
C THR A 52 10.35 -8.82 -10.72
N ARG A 53 10.29 -10.08 -11.17
CA ARG A 53 9.09 -10.66 -11.78
C ARG A 53 7.87 -10.58 -10.86
N VAL A 54 8.03 -10.92 -9.59
CA VAL A 54 6.92 -10.97 -8.63
C VAL A 54 6.29 -9.60 -8.39
N PHE A 55 7.08 -8.52 -8.34
CA PHE A 55 6.55 -7.17 -8.17
C PHE A 55 5.98 -6.61 -9.48
N TYR A 56 6.53 -6.98 -10.62
CA TYR A 56 5.94 -6.65 -11.91
C TYR A 56 4.56 -7.30 -12.07
N ASP A 57 4.42 -8.57 -11.71
CA ASP A 57 3.16 -9.29 -11.77
C ASP A 57 2.14 -8.69 -10.79
N LEU A 58 2.57 -8.31 -9.56
CA LEU A 58 1.72 -7.59 -8.60
C LEU A 58 1.28 -6.23 -9.14
N PHE A 59 2.18 -5.45 -9.73
CA PHE A 59 1.85 -4.18 -10.35
C PHE A 59 0.77 -4.34 -11.43
N THR A 60 0.90 -5.37 -12.26
CA THR A 60 -0.06 -5.67 -13.31
C THR A 60 -1.42 -6.09 -12.75
N GLU A 61 -1.43 -6.94 -11.70
CA GLU A 61 -2.66 -7.35 -11.02
C GLU A 61 -3.35 -6.15 -10.34
N LEU A 62 -2.57 -5.29 -9.67
CA LEU A 62 -3.08 -4.08 -9.02
C LEU A 62 -3.75 -3.13 -10.02
N ARG A 63 -3.20 -2.99 -11.22
CA ARG A 63 -3.84 -2.21 -12.30
C ARG A 63 -5.26 -2.71 -12.56
N GLY A 64 -5.46 -4.01 -12.66
CA GLY A 64 -6.79 -4.61 -12.84
C GLY A 64 -7.75 -4.20 -11.72
N PHE A 65 -7.33 -4.26 -10.46
CA PHE A 65 -8.17 -3.87 -9.32
C PHE A 65 -8.48 -2.36 -9.32
N VAL A 66 -7.49 -1.51 -9.61
CA VAL A 66 -7.70 -0.07 -9.68
C VAL A 66 -8.71 0.30 -10.75
N TYR A 67 -8.62 -0.31 -11.94
CA TYR A 67 -9.56 -0.02 -13.03
C TYR A 67 -10.94 -0.67 -12.87
N ASP A 68 -11.06 -1.74 -12.09
CA ASP A 68 -12.37 -2.25 -11.64
C ASP A 68 -13.03 -1.30 -10.63
N TYR A 69 -12.21 -0.67 -9.77
CA TYR A 69 -12.69 0.27 -8.75
C TYR A 69 -13.10 1.63 -9.33
N GLN A 70 -12.30 2.18 -10.25
CA GLN A 70 -12.51 3.48 -10.87
C GLN A 70 -11.99 3.48 -12.32
N SER A 71 -12.46 4.40 -13.17
CA SER A 71 -12.20 4.37 -14.62
C SER A 71 -11.25 5.43 -15.16
N ASN A 72 -10.75 6.32 -14.28
CA ASN A 72 -9.86 7.41 -14.70
C ASN A 72 -8.41 6.93 -14.82
N ASP A 73 -7.64 7.55 -15.71
CA ASP A 73 -6.19 7.40 -15.68
C ASP A 73 -5.63 8.11 -14.45
N VAL A 74 -4.69 7.46 -13.78
CA VAL A 74 -4.13 7.93 -12.52
C VAL A 74 -2.62 7.83 -12.52
N TRP A 75 -2.01 8.58 -11.60
CA TRP A 75 -0.62 8.48 -11.21
C TRP A 75 -0.55 7.86 -9.83
N MET A 76 0.47 7.07 -9.58
CA MET A 76 0.60 6.33 -8.32
C MET A 76 1.90 6.70 -7.60
N GLN A 77 1.78 6.98 -6.31
CA GLN A 77 2.86 6.89 -5.33
C GLN A 77 2.70 5.58 -4.55
N SER A 78 3.79 4.92 -4.22
CA SER A 78 3.77 3.73 -3.38
C SER A 78 4.96 3.65 -2.44
N TRP A 79 4.74 3.05 -1.28
CA TRP A 79 5.73 2.91 -0.20
C TRP A 79 5.53 1.62 0.59
N VAL A 80 6.46 1.32 1.48
CA VAL A 80 6.35 0.19 2.42
C VAL A 80 6.14 0.70 3.83
N ASN A 81 5.17 0.13 4.53
CA ASN A 81 5.04 0.19 5.98
C ASN A 81 5.70 -1.06 6.58
N TYR A 82 6.68 -0.85 7.45
CA TYR A 82 7.46 -1.89 8.12
C TYR A 82 7.40 -1.63 9.62
N HIS A 83 6.32 -2.08 10.26
CA HIS A 83 5.92 -1.63 11.57
C HIS A 83 5.96 -2.74 12.62
N MET A 84 6.63 -2.46 13.75
CA MET A 84 6.41 -3.17 15.00
C MET A 84 5.06 -2.76 15.61
N PRO A 85 4.54 -3.47 16.63
CA PRO A 85 3.21 -3.18 17.19
C PRO A 85 2.99 -1.75 17.66
N ASP A 86 4.01 -1.09 18.18
CA ASP A 86 3.95 0.30 18.67
C ASP A 86 4.12 1.36 17.57
N GLU A 87 4.50 0.94 16.36
CA GLU A 87 4.76 1.81 15.20
C GLU A 87 3.57 1.88 14.23
N VAL A 88 2.50 1.13 14.44
CA VAL A 88 1.36 1.11 13.53
C VAL A 88 0.70 2.48 13.42
N LEU A 89 0.20 2.78 12.21
CA LEU A 89 -0.37 4.08 11.89
C LEU A 89 -1.65 4.35 12.70
N LYS A 90 -1.66 5.50 13.34
CA LYS A 90 -2.80 6.02 14.10
C LYS A 90 -3.78 6.70 13.16
N TRP A 91 -4.89 7.19 13.70
CA TRP A 91 -6.00 7.80 12.97
C TRP A 91 -5.54 8.92 12.06
N HIS A 92 -5.66 8.72 10.74
CA HIS A 92 -5.23 9.65 9.69
C HIS A 92 -6.03 9.43 8.40
N ASN A 93 -5.86 10.32 7.43
CA ASN A 93 -6.34 10.20 6.07
C ASN A 93 -5.26 10.62 5.08
N HIS A 94 -5.56 10.54 3.80
CA HIS A 94 -4.68 10.93 2.71
C HIS A 94 -5.32 12.05 1.90
N ASP A 95 -4.53 13.06 1.54
CA ASP A 95 -4.97 14.18 0.69
C ASP A 95 -4.75 13.84 -0.79
N TRP A 96 -5.35 12.72 -1.20
CA TRP A 96 -5.25 12.14 -2.54
C TRP A 96 -6.63 11.73 -3.03
N ASP A 97 -6.81 11.56 -4.37
CA ASP A 97 -8.10 11.12 -4.92
C ASP A 97 -8.49 9.73 -4.38
N TYR A 98 -7.53 8.81 -4.38
CA TYR A 98 -7.72 7.46 -3.84
C TYR A 98 -6.51 7.03 -3.01
N HIS A 99 -6.77 6.13 -2.09
CA HIS A 99 -5.77 5.48 -1.24
C HIS A 99 -6.00 3.98 -1.23
N GLY A 100 -4.92 3.22 -1.08
CA GLY A 100 -5.02 1.78 -0.88
C GLY A 100 -3.82 1.20 -0.16
N TYR A 101 -3.97 -0.05 0.24
CA TYR A 101 -2.87 -0.82 0.82
C TYR A 101 -2.96 -2.30 0.43
N ILE A 102 -1.81 -2.96 0.41
CA ILE A 102 -1.66 -4.39 0.11
C ILE A 102 -1.07 -5.07 1.34
N SER A 103 -1.73 -6.09 1.85
CA SER A 103 -1.30 -6.85 3.03
C SER A 103 -0.35 -7.97 2.63
N VAL A 104 0.96 -7.80 2.88
CA VAL A 104 2.01 -8.78 2.55
C VAL A 104 2.31 -9.70 3.74
N ARG A 105 2.60 -9.13 4.91
CA ARG A 105 2.73 -9.80 6.20
C ARG A 105 1.94 -9.01 7.24
N PRO A 106 0.61 -9.17 7.29
CA PRO A 106 -0.25 -8.31 8.09
C PRO A 106 -0.25 -8.62 9.58
N HIS A 107 0.18 -9.82 10.00
CA HIS A 107 -0.05 -10.33 11.35
C HIS A 107 -1.53 -10.32 11.74
N ASN A 108 -1.85 -10.45 13.02
CA ASN A 108 -3.23 -10.33 13.49
C ASN A 108 -3.55 -8.86 13.78
N THR A 109 -3.83 -8.12 12.72
CA THR A 109 -4.19 -6.70 12.77
C THR A 109 -5.50 -6.44 12.02
N VAL A 110 -6.14 -5.32 12.36
CA VAL A 110 -7.31 -4.81 11.65
C VAL A 110 -7.05 -3.37 11.21
N THR A 111 -7.60 -2.99 10.07
CA THR A 111 -7.70 -1.59 9.66
C THR A 111 -9.10 -1.10 10.00
N VAL A 112 -9.19 -0.07 10.82
CA VAL A 112 -10.44 0.51 11.31
C VAL A 112 -10.71 1.78 10.52
N PHE A 113 -11.89 1.86 9.95
CA PHE A 113 -12.47 3.04 9.31
C PHE A 113 -13.60 3.58 10.17
N GLU A 114 -14.14 4.75 9.84
CA GLU A 114 -15.26 5.36 10.56
C GLU A 114 -16.52 4.48 10.61
N ASP A 115 -16.73 3.66 9.57
CA ASP A 115 -17.96 2.88 9.35
C ASP A 115 -17.76 1.35 9.38
N ARG A 116 -16.52 0.88 9.42
CA ARG A 116 -16.22 -0.57 9.41
C ARG A 116 -14.79 -0.90 9.83
N GLU A 117 -14.60 -2.17 10.14
CA GLU A 117 -13.28 -2.77 10.34
C GLU A 117 -12.99 -3.79 9.21
N ILE A 118 -11.73 -3.85 8.80
CA ILE A 118 -11.23 -4.83 7.83
C ILE A 118 -10.14 -5.64 8.50
N LYS A 119 -10.37 -6.95 8.65
CA LYS A 119 -9.30 -7.86 9.08
C LYS A 119 -8.23 -7.92 8.00
N ASN A 120 -6.99 -7.67 8.38
CA ASN A 120 -5.87 -7.71 7.46
C ASN A 120 -5.42 -9.15 7.27
N GLU A 121 -5.57 -9.66 6.05
CA GLU A 121 -5.15 -11.00 5.67
C GLU A 121 -4.15 -10.91 4.52
N ILE A 122 -3.22 -11.88 4.44
CA ILE A 122 -2.25 -11.96 3.34
C ILE A 122 -3.00 -11.90 2.00
N GLY A 123 -2.58 -11.00 1.13
CA GLY A 123 -3.18 -10.81 -0.19
C GLY A 123 -4.39 -9.87 -0.23
N ASN A 124 -4.89 -9.38 0.90
CA ASN A 124 -5.92 -8.34 0.86
C ASN A 124 -5.36 -7.05 0.25
N VAL A 125 -6.11 -6.47 -0.68
CA VAL A 125 -5.84 -5.18 -1.32
C VAL A 125 -7.06 -4.30 -1.10
N TYR A 126 -6.91 -3.27 -0.28
CA TYR A 126 -7.93 -2.24 -0.10
C TYR A 126 -7.72 -1.11 -1.11
N ILE A 127 -8.81 -0.59 -1.69
CA ILE A 127 -8.83 0.62 -2.51
C ILE A 127 -10.06 1.43 -2.11
N GLY A 128 -9.88 2.70 -1.81
CA GLY A 128 -10.97 3.59 -1.42
C GLY A 128 -10.64 5.07 -1.64
N PRO A 129 -11.58 5.97 -1.31
CA PRO A 129 -11.33 7.40 -1.34
C PRO A 129 -10.20 7.79 -0.38
N GLY A 130 -9.31 8.70 -0.81
CA GLY A 130 -8.15 9.11 -0.02
C GLY A 130 -8.52 9.81 1.29
N ASN A 131 -9.58 10.60 1.27
CA ASN A 131 -10.03 11.39 2.41
C ASN A 131 -10.71 10.58 3.55
N ARG A 132 -10.79 9.26 3.44
CA ARG A 132 -11.33 8.43 4.50
C ARG A 132 -10.33 8.25 5.63
N TYR A 133 -10.77 8.61 6.84
CA TYR A 133 -9.99 8.37 8.05
C TYR A 133 -9.89 6.90 8.39
N HIS A 134 -8.71 6.47 8.79
CA HIS A 134 -8.44 5.10 9.21
C HIS A 134 -7.22 5.01 10.14
N GLU A 135 -7.16 3.91 10.86
CA GLU A 135 -6.01 3.51 11.69
C GLU A 135 -5.78 2.00 11.62
N VAL A 136 -4.63 1.55 12.05
CA VAL A 136 -4.33 0.13 12.24
C VAL A 136 -4.37 -0.18 13.73
N LYS A 137 -5.08 -1.26 14.10
CA LYS A 137 -5.09 -1.82 15.46
C LYS A 137 -4.43 -3.20 15.48
N VAL A 138 -3.58 -3.40 16.47
CA VAL A 138 -2.98 -4.68 16.77
C VAL A 138 -3.97 -5.48 17.62
N VAL A 139 -4.36 -6.66 17.13
CA VAL A 139 -5.26 -7.57 17.86
C VAL A 139 -4.45 -8.53 18.72
N GLU A 140 -3.28 -8.94 18.22
CA GLU A 140 -2.34 -9.81 18.92
C GLU A 140 -0.91 -9.32 18.65
N GLU A 141 -0.13 -9.19 19.73
CA GLU A 141 1.27 -8.77 19.64
C GLU A 141 2.10 -9.70 18.77
N TYR A 142 3.10 -9.15 18.09
CA TYR A 142 4.00 -9.88 17.22
C TYR A 142 5.45 -9.37 17.38
N ASP A 143 6.41 -10.22 17.06
CA ASP A 143 7.84 -10.00 17.25
C ASP A 143 8.63 -9.76 15.95
N THR A 144 7.96 -9.84 14.80
CA THR A 144 8.53 -9.56 13.47
C THR A 144 7.70 -8.49 12.80
N PRO A 145 8.31 -7.53 12.07
CA PRO A 145 7.57 -6.38 11.54
C PRO A 145 6.39 -6.76 10.65
N ARG A 146 5.28 -6.08 10.84
CA ARG A 146 4.16 -6.06 9.91
C ARG A 146 4.59 -5.37 8.62
N ILE A 147 4.27 -5.97 7.48
CA ILE A 147 4.61 -5.42 6.16
C ILE A 147 3.35 -5.20 5.34
N THR A 148 3.13 -3.97 4.94
CA THR A 148 2.12 -3.60 3.94
C THR A 148 2.72 -2.65 2.92
N ILE A 149 2.21 -2.70 1.69
CA ILE A 149 2.53 -1.73 0.66
C ILE A 149 1.37 -0.73 0.62
N GLY A 150 1.65 0.53 0.93
CA GLY A 150 0.70 1.63 0.77
C GLY A 150 0.82 2.22 -0.63
N PHE A 151 -0.27 2.74 -1.15
CA PHE A 151 -0.27 3.52 -2.39
C PHE A 151 -1.35 4.59 -2.37
N ASP A 152 -1.01 5.72 -2.96
CA ASP A 152 -1.93 6.83 -3.22
C ASP A 152 -2.03 7.06 -4.72
N LEU A 153 -3.23 7.42 -5.18
CA LEU A 153 -3.52 7.65 -6.58
C LEU A 153 -4.08 9.06 -6.76
N THR A 154 -3.61 9.74 -7.81
CA THR A 154 -4.14 11.05 -8.21
C THR A 154 -4.47 11.08 -9.70
N MET A 155 -5.59 11.72 -10.04
CA MET A 155 -5.97 11.97 -11.42
C MET A 155 -5.19 13.15 -12.02
N THR A 156 -4.68 14.04 -11.17
CA THR A 156 -4.04 15.29 -11.62
C THR A 156 -2.73 15.51 -10.88
N PRO A 157 -1.60 14.98 -11.38
CA PRO A 157 -0.31 15.28 -10.79
C PRO A 157 -0.02 16.78 -10.95
N SER A 158 0.21 17.47 -9.83
CA SER A 158 0.65 18.86 -9.84
C SER A 158 2.18 18.93 -9.99
N THR A 159 2.70 20.11 -10.32
CA THR A 159 4.16 20.35 -10.36
C THR A 159 4.81 20.14 -8.99
N ALA A 160 4.09 20.32 -7.89
CA ALA A 160 4.55 19.99 -6.55
C ALA A 160 4.71 18.49 -6.35
N SER A 161 3.91 17.68 -7.01
CA SER A 161 4.00 16.22 -6.96
C SER A 161 5.19 15.66 -7.75
N SER A 162 5.86 16.46 -8.59
CA SER A 162 7.04 16.03 -9.33
C SER A 162 8.23 15.64 -8.44
N ASN A 163 8.23 16.11 -7.20
CA ASN A 163 9.23 15.74 -6.19
C ASN A 163 8.87 14.47 -5.40
N ILE A 164 7.69 13.93 -5.63
CA ILE A 164 7.20 12.68 -5.06
C ILE A 164 7.40 11.61 -6.13
N GLY A 165 7.79 10.42 -5.75
CA GLY A 165 8.05 9.32 -6.70
C GLY A 165 6.79 8.84 -7.43
N LEU A 166 6.09 9.73 -8.14
CA LEU A 166 4.90 9.39 -8.93
C LEU A 166 5.28 8.66 -10.21
N ILE A 167 4.58 7.58 -10.49
CA ILE A 167 4.64 6.89 -11.78
C ILE A 167 3.27 6.91 -12.46
N PRO A 168 3.21 7.01 -13.80
CA PRO A 168 1.96 6.84 -14.52
C PRO A 168 1.43 5.42 -14.31
N PHE A 169 0.12 5.32 -14.11
CA PHE A 169 -0.57 4.06 -13.89
C PHE A 169 -1.67 3.92 -14.95
N PRO A 170 -1.27 3.69 -16.24
CA PRO A 170 -2.19 3.67 -17.37
C PRO A 170 -3.02 2.39 -17.39
N ARG A 171 -4.15 2.46 -18.11
CA ARG A 171 -4.96 1.28 -18.44
C ARG A 171 -4.21 0.22 -19.20
#